data_5f4e4c0fd45c195f0244f8f9eb4f3f70
#
_entry.id   5f4e4c0fd45c195f0244f8f9eb4f3f70
#
_cell.length_a   1.000
_cell.length_b   1.000
_cell.length_c   1.000
_cell.angle_alpha   90.00
_cell.angle_beta   90.00
_cell.angle_gamma   90.00
#
_symmetry.space_group_name_H-M   'P 1'
#
loop_
_entity.id
_entity.type
_entity.pdbx_description
1 polymer ?
#
loop_
_entity_poly.entity_id
_entity_poly.type
_entity_poly.pdbx_seq_one_letter_code
_entity_poly.pdbx_strand_id
1 'polypeptide(L)'
;VKYLAGGNANIFSGDSRISLIGLFNNVNQQNFSFEDILGVSGGGGGRRGGMGNYMVRPQSGVASVNSFGVNYSDSWGKTGRQDKVTLQASYFFNRTTTKNYSTIDKWYETPSPIDTLHTDGYSNNTNGNHRLNARLEWRISENQSLMSRTGLSFQSYDPYSTTYGHQWGESGLRVVDNFSDGDRTGVNLNQYLSLSLIHI
;
A
#
# COMPACT_ATOMS: atom_id res chain seq x y z
N VAL A 1 -11.18 15.59 -16.69
CA VAL A 1 -11.53 16.17 -15.39
C VAL A 1 -10.56 15.68 -14.34
N LYS A 2 -9.97 16.59 -13.55
CA LYS A 2 -9.14 16.26 -12.39
C LYS A 2 -10.00 16.32 -11.14
N TYR A 3 -9.79 15.37 -10.21
CA TYR A 3 -10.50 15.35 -8.94
C TYR A 3 -9.56 14.92 -7.81
N LEU A 4 -9.86 15.42 -6.62
CA LEU A 4 -9.26 15.03 -5.35
C LEU A 4 -10.36 15.09 -4.28
N ALA A 5 -10.62 13.96 -3.64
CA ALA A 5 -11.51 13.83 -2.50
C ALA A 5 -10.82 12.97 -1.45
N GLY A 6 -10.75 13.46 -0.24
CA GLY A 6 -10.16 12.76 0.87
C GLY A 6 -10.71 13.25 2.19
N GLY A 7 -10.62 12.43 3.20
CA GLY A 7 -11.05 12.78 4.53
C GLY A 7 -10.93 11.64 5.50
N ASN A 8 -11.13 11.97 6.78
CA ASN A 8 -11.16 11.01 7.85
C ASN A 8 -12.37 11.27 8.78
N ALA A 9 -12.80 10.22 9.46
CA ALA A 9 -13.84 10.30 10.49
C ALA A 9 -13.43 9.40 11.65
N ASN A 10 -13.62 9.91 12.87
CA ASN A 10 -13.36 9.16 14.09
C ASN A 10 -14.62 9.13 14.94
N ILE A 11 -15.02 7.94 15.36
CA ILE A 11 -16.19 7.67 16.19
C ILE A 11 -15.69 7.07 17.48
N PHE A 12 -16.12 7.62 18.60
CA PHE A 12 -15.76 7.16 19.95
C PHE A 12 -17.04 6.82 20.71
N SER A 13 -17.06 5.67 21.35
CA SER A 13 -18.16 5.24 22.22
C SER A 13 -17.60 4.38 23.36
N GLY A 14 -17.47 4.95 24.55
CA GLY A 14 -16.80 4.27 25.66
C GLY A 14 -15.35 3.94 25.32
N ASP A 15 -14.99 2.65 25.44
CA ASP A 15 -13.67 2.12 25.09
C ASP A 15 -13.53 1.83 23.59
N SER A 16 -14.66 1.87 22.86
CA SER A 16 -14.69 1.58 21.42
C SER A 16 -14.31 2.80 20.60
N ARG A 17 -13.46 2.58 19.61
CA ARG A 17 -13.03 3.57 18.64
C ARG A 17 -13.06 3.00 17.24
N ILE A 18 -13.72 3.71 16.33
CA ILE A 18 -13.69 3.44 14.91
C ILE A 18 -13.09 4.65 14.20
N SER A 19 -12.09 4.42 13.36
CA SER A 19 -11.51 5.46 12.51
C SER A 19 -11.62 5.04 11.06
N LEU A 20 -12.13 5.94 10.23
CA LEU A 20 -12.27 5.76 8.79
C LEU A 20 -11.37 6.77 8.07
N ILE A 21 -10.74 6.36 6.99
CA ILE A 21 -9.95 7.24 6.13
C ILE A 21 -10.21 6.89 4.67
N GLY A 22 -10.31 7.90 3.82
CA GLY A 22 -10.48 7.74 2.38
C GLY A 22 -9.68 8.76 1.59
N LEU A 23 -9.14 8.34 0.45
CA LEU A 23 -8.45 9.19 -0.52
C LEU A 23 -8.75 8.69 -1.93
N PHE A 24 -9.38 9.54 -2.72
CA PHE A 24 -9.77 9.27 -4.09
C PHE A 24 -9.30 10.43 -4.97
N ASN A 25 -8.40 10.17 -5.91
CA ASN A 25 -7.88 11.24 -6.76
C ASN A 25 -7.27 10.74 -8.07
N ASN A 26 -7.13 11.67 -9.01
CA ASN A 26 -6.36 11.50 -10.24
C ASN A 26 -5.38 12.66 -10.47
N VAL A 27 -4.96 13.31 -9.40
CA VAL A 27 -4.00 14.43 -9.41
C VAL A 27 -2.61 14.02 -8.94
N ASN A 28 -2.30 12.74 -9.02
CA ASN A 28 -1.00 12.16 -8.66
C ASN A 28 -0.66 12.19 -7.16
N GLN A 29 -1.63 12.34 -6.28
CA GLN A 29 -1.43 12.18 -4.85
C GLN A 29 -1.50 10.69 -4.50
N GLN A 30 -0.35 10.05 -4.32
CA GLN A 30 -0.27 8.60 -4.17
C GLN A 30 -0.39 8.11 -2.72
N ASN A 31 -0.24 8.99 -1.75
CA ASN A 31 -0.31 8.65 -0.33
C ASN A 31 -1.22 9.61 0.44
N PHE A 32 -1.73 9.12 1.56
CA PHE A 32 -2.38 9.96 2.56
C PHE A 32 -1.42 11.00 3.13
N SER A 33 -1.95 12.14 3.56
CA SER A 33 -1.16 13.10 4.34
C SER A 33 -0.80 12.52 5.72
N PHE A 34 0.23 13.08 6.33
CA PHE A 34 0.63 12.65 7.68
C PHE A 34 -0.47 12.89 8.71
N GLU A 35 -1.20 13.99 8.58
CA GLU A 35 -2.33 14.37 9.43
C GLU A 35 -3.49 13.38 9.32
N ASP A 36 -3.76 12.90 8.11
CA ASP A 36 -4.80 11.90 7.88
C ASP A 36 -4.48 10.58 8.58
N ILE A 37 -3.21 10.15 8.53
CA ILE A 37 -2.75 8.90 9.15
C ILE A 37 -2.73 9.01 10.68
N LEU A 38 -2.36 10.15 11.24
CA LEU A 38 -2.37 10.37 12.69
C LEU A 38 -3.76 10.21 13.28
N GLY A 39 -4.81 10.65 12.58
CA GLY A 39 -6.20 10.43 12.99
C GLY A 39 -6.56 8.95 13.13
N VAL A 40 -5.99 8.09 12.30
CA VAL A 40 -6.26 6.64 12.28
C VAL A 40 -5.37 5.87 13.27
N SER A 41 -4.11 6.26 13.41
CA SER A 41 -3.14 5.53 14.25
C SER A 41 -3.10 5.97 15.71
N GLY A 42 -3.81 7.04 16.07
CA GLY A 42 -3.79 7.61 17.42
C GLY A 42 -4.43 6.71 18.46
N GLY A 43 -3.66 6.03 19.25
CA GLY A 43 -4.17 5.24 20.37
C GLY A 43 -3.23 4.16 20.89
N GLY A 44 -1.98 4.40 20.92
CA GLY A 44 -1.02 3.47 21.53
C GLY A 44 0.40 3.94 21.27
N GLY A 45 0.96 4.63 22.24
CA GLY A 45 2.33 5.09 22.20
C GLY A 45 3.28 3.96 21.80
N GLY A 46 3.93 4.12 20.70
CA GLY A 46 5.00 3.20 20.37
C GLY A 46 5.25 3.01 18.90
N ARG A 47 6.25 3.72 18.42
CA ARG A 47 7.13 3.38 17.30
C ARG A 47 6.54 3.43 15.90
N ARG A 48 7.25 4.11 15.05
CA ARG A 48 7.23 4.29 13.59
C ARG A 48 6.80 3.09 12.70
N GLY A 49 6.39 1.95 13.27
CA GLY A 49 6.07 0.72 12.54
C GLY A 49 4.69 0.68 11.88
N GLY A 50 3.72 1.46 12.36
CA GLY A 50 2.34 1.41 11.82
C GLY A 50 2.12 2.20 10.54
N MET A 51 2.90 3.24 10.31
CA MET A 51 2.70 4.16 9.18
C MET A 51 3.05 3.54 7.82
N GLY A 52 4.04 2.66 7.77
CA GLY A 52 4.42 1.97 6.53
C GLY A 52 3.32 1.10 5.94
N ASN A 53 2.32 0.70 6.75
CA ASN A 53 1.19 -0.10 6.27
C ASN A 53 0.20 0.70 5.42
N TYR A 54 0.21 2.03 5.52
CA TYR A 54 -0.70 2.92 4.79
C TYR A 54 -0.03 3.62 3.61
N MET A 55 1.30 3.53 3.52
CA MET A 55 2.05 4.17 2.44
C MET A 55 2.33 3.20 1.29
N VAL A 56 2.21 3.70 0.08
CA VAL A 56 2.55 3.01 -1.16
C VAL A 56 3.81 3.65 -1.75
N ARG A 57 4.69 2.85 -2.35
CA ARG A 57 5.86 3.40 -3.05
C ARG A 57 5.39 4.25 -4.23
N PRO A 58 5.81 5.52 -4.32
CA PRO A 58 5.49 6.36 -5.46
C PRO A 58 5.98 5.74 -6.77
N GLN A 59 5.15 5.82 -7.79
CA GLN A 59 5.49 5.38 -9.15
C GLN A 59 5.57 6.59 -10.08
N SER A 60 6.45 6.52 -11.08
CA SER A 60 6.55 7.57 -12.10
C SER A 60 5.33 7.57 -13.00
N GLY A 61 4.89 8.76 -13.44
CA GLY A 61 3.76 8.93 -14.33
C GLY A 61 2.55 9.60 -13.66
N VAL A 62 1.41 9.58 -14.33
CA VAL A 62 0.16 10.13 -13.81
C VAL A 62 -0.62 9.02 -13.12
N ALA A 63 -0.79 9.17 -11.81
CA ALA A 63 -1.47 8.18 -10.99
C ALA A 63 -2.93 8.60 -10.68
N SER A 64 -3.82 7.61 -10.76
CA SER A 64 -5.16 7.63 -10.18
C SER A 64 -5.19 6.70 -8.99
N VAL A 65 -5.64 7.20 -7.84
CA VAL A 65 -5.58 6.49 -6.56
C VAL A 65 -6.95 6.41 -5.93
N ASN A 66 -7.32 5.21 -5.50
CA ASN A 66 -8.50 4.94 -4.69
C ASN A 66 -8.03 4.17 -3.45
N SER A 67 -8.14 4.81 -2.30
CA SER A 67 -7.68 4.25 -1.03
C SER A 67 -8.74 4.40 0.04
N PHE A 68 -8.88 3.38 0.86
CA PHE A 68 -9.81 3.37 1.98
C PHE A 68 -9.20 2.59 3.13
N GLY A 69 -9.35 3.10 4.33
CA GLY A 69 -8.89 2.47 5.56
C GLY A 69 -9.93 2.50 6.66
N VAL A 70 -9.97 1.42 7.43
CA VAL A 70 -10.77 1.30 8.66
C VAL A 70 -9.85 0.85 9.77
N ASN A 71 -9.95 1.49 10.92
CA ASN A 71 -9.31 1.06 12.14
C ASN A 71 -10.36 0.93 13.24
N TYR A 72 -10.35 -0.19 13.94
CA TYR A 72 -11.23 -0.51 15.05
C TYR A 72 -10.40 -0.86 16.26
N SER A 73 -10.76 -0.31 17.42
CA SER A 73 -10.18 -0.64 18.71
C SER A 73 -11.25 -0.68 19.75
N ASP A 74 -11.26 -1.73 20.56
CA ASP A 74 -12.18 -1.88 21.67
C ASP A 74 -11.57 -2.69 22.80
N SER A 75 -12.15 -2.55 24.00
CA SER A 75 -11.78 -3.30 25.18
C SER A 75 -13.01 -3.74 25.93
N TRP A 76 -13.08 -5.03 26.21
CA TRP A 76 -14.19 -5.64 26.98
C TRP A 76 -13.67 -6.32 28.23
N GLY A 77 -14.51 -6.42 29.23
CA GLY A 77 -14.22 -7.10 30.49
C GLY A 77 -14.45 -6.22 31.70
N LYS A 78 -14.32 -6.81 32.89
CA LYS A 78 -14.52 -6.08 34.15
C LYS A 78 -13.39 -5.09 34.39
N THR A 79 -13.72 -3.99 35.04
CA THR A 79 -12.75 -2.98 35.51
C THR A 79 -11.87 -3.60 36.60
N GLY A 80 -10.83 -4.30 36.17
CA GLY A 80 -9.88 -5.03 37.00
C GLY A 80 -8.83 -5.73 36.16
N ARG A 81 -7.88 -6.42 36.80
CA ARG A 81 -6.76 -7.08 36.10
C ARG A 81 -7.13 -8.42 35.45
N GLN A 82 -8.36 -8.91 35.58
CA GLN A 82 -8.80 -10.23 35.12
C GLN A 82 -9.88 -10.08 34.05
N ASP A 83 -9.94 -11.05 33.14
CA ASP A 83 -10.93 -11.17 32.05
C ASP A 83 -11.02 -9.97 31.12
N LYS A 84 -9.93 -9.22 30.94
CA LYS A 84 -9.90 -8.09 29.99
C LYS A 84 -9.46 -8.56 28.61
N VAL A 85 -10.29 -8.31 27.62
CA VAL A 85 -9.99 -8.52 26.21
C VAL A 85 -9.83 -7.17 25.53
N THR A 86 -8.75 -6.98 24.80
CA THR A 86 -8.51 -5.81 23.96
C THR A 86 -8.32 -6.27 22.53
N LEU A 87 -9.12 -5.74 21.62
CA LEU A 87 -9.02 -5.98 20.19
C LEU A 87 -8.64 -4.69 19.46
N GLN A 88 -7.64 -4.79 18.62
CA GLN A 88 -7.28 -3.75 17.64
C GLN A 88 -7.26 -4.41 16.29
N ALA A 89 -8.02 -3.88 15.33
CA ALA A 89 -8.08 -4.38 13.97
C ALA A 89 -8.00 -3.21 13.00
N SER A 90 -7.26 -3.40 11.92
CA SER A 90 -7.18 -2.42 10.85
C SER A 90 -7.28 -3.11 9.50
N TYR A 91 -8.05 -2.53 8.62
CA TYR A 91 -8.12 -2.92 7.23
C TYR A 91 -7.77 -1.72 6.34
N PHE A 92 -6.96 -1.96 5.34
CA PHE A 92 -6.55 -0.94 4.38
C PHE A 92 -6.64 -1.51 2.96
N PHE A 93 -7.31 -0.77 2.11
CA PHE A 93 -7.38 -1.00 0.68
C PHE A 93 -6.72 0.16 -0.07
N ASN A 94 -5.93 -0.16 -1.09
CA ASN A 94 -5.39 0.82 -2.02
C ASN A 94 -5.38 0.23 -3.43
N ARG A 95 -5.88 0.99 -4.39
CA ARG A 95 -5.75 0.71 -5.81
C ARG A 95 -5.17 1.92 -6.52
N THR A 96 -4.02 1.74 -7.12
CA THR A 96 -3.32 2.77 -7.89
C THR A 96 -3.18 2.34 -9.33
N THR A 97 -3.66 3.14 -10.26
CA THR A 97 -3.42 2.97 -11.69
C THR A 97 -2.52 4.10 -12.16
N THR A 98 -1.36 3.75 -12.70
CA THR A 98 -0.33 4.70 -13.14
C THR A 98 -0.13 4.58 -14.63
N LYS A 99 -0.28 5.69 -15.34
CA LYS A 99 0.01 5.83 -16.77
C LYS A 99 1.27 6.64 -16.96
N ASN A 100 2.18 6.11 -17.74
CA ASN A 100 3.43 6.79 -18.05
C ASN A 100 3.68 6.76 -19.57
N TYR A 101 4.09 7.91 -20.10
CA TYR A 101 4.57 8.07 -21.47
C TYR A 101 6.02 8.49 -21.39
N SER A 102 6.87 7.86 -22.16
CA SER A 102 8.30 8.17 -22.22
C SER A 102 8.75 8.22 -23.67
N THR A 103 9.56 9.23 -23.99
CA THR A 103 10.28 9.32 -25.25
C THR A 103 11.75 9.36 -24.92
N ILE A 104 12.53 8.52 -25.56
CA ILE A 104 13.97 8.41 -25.36
C ILE A 104 14.65 8.54 -26.71
N ASP A 105 15.51 9.57 -26.83
CA ASP A 105 16.40 9.77 -27.96
C ASP A 105 17.84 9.46 -27.52
N LYS A 106 18.50 8.57 -28.24
CA LYS A 106 19.91 8.20 -28.02
C LYS A 106 20.72 8.39 -29.28
N TRP A 107 21.89 8.94 -29.11
CA TRP A 107 22.92 9.07 -30.14
C TRP A 107 24.10 8.24 -29.70
N TYR A 108 24.55 7.34 -30.58
CA TYR A 108 25.72 6.52 -30.30
C TYR A 108 26.89 7.09 -31.10
N GLU A 109 27.89 7.64 -30.44
CA GLU A 109 29.14 8.06 -31.02
C GLU A 109 30.01 6.82 -31.24
N THR A 110 30.02 6.32 -32.47
CA THR A 110 30.92 5.26 -32.91
C THR A 110 31.93 5.82 -33.93
N PRO A 111 33.09 5.17 -34.18
CA PRO A 111 34.04 5.62 -35.19
C PRO A 111 33.46 5.62 -36.64
N SER A 112 32.31 5.11 -36.86
CA SER A 112 31.52 5.04 -38.10
C SER A 112 30.09 5.53 -37.85
N PRO A 113 29.25 5.84 -38.86
CA PRO A 113 28.22 6.86 -38.79
C PRO A 113 27.35 6.79 -37.54
N ILE A 114 26.93 7.97 -37.06
CA ILE A 114 26.12 8.16 -35.83
C ILE A 114 24.86 7.32 -35.92
N ASP A 115 24.76 6.32 -35.05
CA ASP A 115 23.52 5.59 -34.86
C ASP A 115 22.58 6.38 -33.95
N THR A 116 21.36 6.60 -34.39
CA THR A 116 20.33 7.24 -33.61
C THR A 116 19.22 6.25 -33.27
N LEU A 117 18.78 6.24 -32.01
CA LEU A 117 17.64 5.48 -31.55
C LEU A 117 16.59 6.42 -30.99
N HIS A 118 15.42 6.42 -31.58
CA HIS A 118 14.23 7.07 -31.06
C HIS A 118 13.26 5.99 -30.51
N THR A 119 12.80 6.16 -29.28
CA THR A 119 11.92 5.16 -28.64
C THR A 119 10.79 5.86 -27.94
N ASP A 120 9.56 5.50 -28.29
CA ASP A 120 8.34 5.89 -27.57
C ASP A 120 7.83 4.72 -26.74
N GLY A 121 7.60 4.98 -25.49
CA GLY A 121 7.10 4.01 -24.52
C GLY A 121 5.78 4.47 -23.90
N TYR A 122 4.87 3.53 -23.73
CA TYR A 122 3.66 3.69 -22.95
C TYR A 122 3.57 2.57 -21.91
N SER A 123 3.25 2.92 -20.68
CA SER A 123 2.91 1.94 -19.66
C SER A 123 1.65 2.32 -18.90
N ASN A 124 0.88 1.30 -18.54
CA ASN A 124 -0.34 1.41 -17.72
C ASN A 124 -0.31 0.29 -16.68
N ASN A 125 0.07 0.63 -15.48
CA ASN A 125 0.26 -0.32 -14.39
C ASN A 125 -0.85 -0.13 -13.36
N THR A 126 -1.53 -1.20 -13.01
CA THR A 126 -2.51 -1.20 -11.92
C THR A 126 -1.97 -2.04 -10.76
N ASN A 127 -1.95 -1.45 -9.57
CA ASN A 127 -1.53 -2.10 -8.34
C ASN A 127 -2.66 -2.02 -7.32
N GLY A 128 -3.16 -3.17 -6.89
CA GLY A 128 -4.16 -3.33 -5.85
C GLY A 128 -3.56 -3.96 -4.60
N ASN A 129 -3.83 -3.38 -3.43
CA ASN A 129 -3.36 -3.88 -2.15
C ASN A 129 -4.50 -3.94 -1.16
N HIS A 130 -4.64 -5.07 -0.49
CA HIS A 130 -5.49 -5.26 0.68
C HIS A 130 -4.60 -5.66 1.86
N ARG A 131 -4.74 -4.99 2.97
CA ARG A 131 -3.98 -5.29 4.19
C ARG A 131 -4.92 -5.33 5.38
N LEU A 132 -4.90 -6.44 6.08
CA LEU A 132 -5.62 -6.65 7.33
C LEU A 132 -4.60 -6.89 8.42
N ASN A 133 -4.71 -6.16 9.53
CA ASN A 133 -3.95 -6.43 10.74
C ASN A 133 -4.92 -6.52 11.90
N ALA A 134 -4.73 -7.52 12.75
CA ALA A 134 -5.50 -7.70 13.97
C ALA A 134 -4.56 -8.03 15.13
N ARG A 135 -4.81 -7.42 16.26
CA ARG A 135 -4.13 -7.69 17.53
C ARG A 135 -5.18 -7.94 18.59
N LEU A 136 -5.17 -9.12 19.14
CA LEU A 136 -5.99 -9.53 20.27
C LEU A 136 -5.09 -9.69 21.47
N GLU A 137 -5.44 -9.05 22.57
CA GLU A 137 -4.83 -9.27 23.87
C GLU A 137 -5.92 -9.70 24.84
N TRP A 138 -5.77 -10.87 25.39
CA TRP A 138 -6.68 -11.41 26.40
C TRP A 138 -5.93 -11.68 27.69
N ARG A 139 -6.27 -10.95 28.71
CA ARG A 139 -5.77 -11.17 30.07
C ARG A 139 -6.74 -12.10 30.79
N ILE A 140 -6.41 -13.40 30.78
CA ILE A 140 -7.26 -14.47 31.31
C ILE A 140 -7.31 -14.42 32.85
N SER A 141 -6.15 -14.19 33.47
CA SER A 141 -6.01 -14.05 34.93
C SER A 141 -4.86 -13.10 35.27
N GLU A 142 -4.55 -12.93 36.56
CA GLU A 142 -3.39 -12.12 36.98
C GLU A 142 -2.07 -12.67 36.43
N ASN A 143 -1.99 -14.00 36.28
CA ASN A 143 -0.78 -14.70 35.91
C ASN A 143 -0.82 -15.26 34.48
N GLN A 144 -1.90 -15.04 33.74
CA GLN A 144 -2.07 -15.61 32.38
C GLN A 144 -2.54 -14.55 31.39
N SER A 145 -1.83 -14.44 30.32
CA SER A 145 -2.24 -13.59 29.20
C SER A 145 -1.95 -14.25 27.85
N LEU A 146 -2.88 -14.09 26.93
CA LEU A 146 -2.78 -14.53 25.55
C LEU A 146 -2.70 -13.31 24.66
N MET A 147 -1.74 -13.27 23.75
CA MET A 147 -1.63 -12.27 22.70
C MET A 147 -1.57 -12.95 21.35
N SER A 148 -2.43 -12.50 20.44
CA SER A 148 -2.43 -12.91 19.04
C SER A 148 -2.24 -11.68 18.16
N ARG A 149 -1.35 -11.78 17.17
CA ARG A 149 -1.18 -10.77 16.12
C ARG A 149 -1.28 -11.47 14.77
N THR A 150 -2.21 -11.02 13.97
CA THR A 150 -2.46 -11.54 12.62
C THR A 150 -2.25 -10.43 11.61
N GLY A 151 -1.46 -10.67 10.61
CA GLY A 151 -1.29 -9.78 9.46
C GLY A 151 -1.57 -10.55 8.18
N LEU A 152 -2.53 -10.10 7.38
CA LEU A 152 -2.86 -10.63 6.06
C LEU A 152 -2.70 -9.53 5.03
N SER A 153 -1.97 -9.79 3.98
CA SER A 153 -1.91 -8.91 2.83
C SER A 153 -2.16 -9.67 1.54
N PHE A 154 -2.94 -9.07 0.69
CA PHE A 154 -3.17 -9.51 -0.68
C PHE A 154 -2.78 -8.37 -1.61
N GLN A 155 -1.99 -8.69 -2.64
CA GLN A 155 -1.54 -7.74 -3.64
C GLN A 155 -1.84 -8.30 -5.03
N SER A 156 -2.40 -7.46 -5.90
CA SER A 156 -2.48 -7.68 -7.34
C SER A 156 -1.67 -6.61 -8.07
N TYR A 157 -1.00 -7.00 -9.13
CA TYR A 157 -0.22 -6.10 -9.97
C TYR A 157 -0.37 -6.50 -11.43
N ASP A 158 -1.01 -5.64 -12.20
CA ASP A 158 -1.30 -5.81 -13.63
C ASP A 158 -0.46 -4.79 -14.41
N PRO A 159 0.76 -5.13 -14.82
CA PRO A 159 1.59 -4.28 -15.67
C PRO A 159 1.22 -4.45 -17.13
N TYR A 160 1.11 -3.34 -17.83
CA TYR A 160 0.99 -3.28 -19.27
C TYR A 160 1.99 -2.28 -19.83
N SER A 161 2.79 -2.65 -20.81
CA SER A 161 3.68 -1.71 -21.47
C SER A 161 3.87 -2.03 -22.94
N THR A 162 3.97 -0.97 -23.73
CA THR A 162 4.37 -1.03 -25.14
C THR A 162 5.55 -0.10 -25.36
N THR A 163 6.48 -0.52 -26.19
CA THR A 163 7.62 0.29 -26.59
C THR A 163 7.79 0.14 -28.09
N TYR A 164 7.80 1.26 -28.79
CA TYR A 164 8.03 1.33 -30.22
C TYR A 164 9.25 2.18 -30.48
N GLY A 165 10.20 1.66 -31.26
CA GLY A 165 11.46 2.35 -31.49
C GLY A 165 11.95 2.24 -32.93
N HIS A 166 12.64 3.29 -33.39
CA HIS A 166 13.33 3.36 -34.67
C HIS A 166 14.80 3.60 -34.40
N GLN A 167 15.64 2.74 -34.95
CA GLN A 167 17.08 2.91 -34.96
C GLN A 167 17.56 3.14 -36.43
N TRP A 168 18.28 4.22 -36.62
CA TRP A 168 18.95 4.53 -37.90
C TRP A 168 20.45 4.33 -37.70
N GLY A 169 21.07 3.61 -38.60
CA GLY A 169 22.50 3.39 -38.63
C GLY A 169 22.98 2.98 -40.01
N GLU A 170 24.25 2.59 -40.10
CA GLU A 170 24.87 2.19 -41.37
C GLU A 170 24.12 1.04 -42.08
N SER A 171 23.47 0.18 -41.30
CA SER A 171 22.67 -0.96 -41.80
C SER A 171 21.26 -0.57 -42.25
N GLY A 172 20.88 0.74 -42.18
CA GLY A 172 19.55 1.24 -42.47
C GLY A 172 18.64 1.34 -41.27
N LEU A 173 17.34 1.42 -41.52
CA LEU A 173 16.31 1.51 -40.47
C LEU A 173 16.05 0.14 -39.85
N ARG A 174 16.13 0.09 -38.53
CA ARG A 174 15.63 -1.03 -37.69
C ARG A 174 14.45 -0.57 -36.86
N VAL A 175 13.39 -1.37 -36.88
CA VAL A 175 12.21 -1.14 -36.03
C VAL A 175 12.28 -2.11 -34.84
N VAL A 176 12.04 -1.58 -33.65
CA VAL A 176 11.93 -2.37 -32.41
C VAL A 176 10.52 -2.17 -31.86
N ASP A 177 9.79 -3.24 -31.77
CA ASP A 177 8.47 -3.27 -31.13
C ASP A 177 8.53 -4.27 -29.97
N ASN A 178 8.18 -3.81 -28.77
CA ASN A 178 8.17 -4.62 -27.58
C ASN A 178 6.84 -4.43 -26.84
N PHE A 179 6.21 -5.55 -26.53
CA PHE A 179 4.97 -5.60 -25.80
C PHE A 179 5.17 -6.45 -24.54
N SER A 180 4.69 -5.96 -23.43
CA SER A 180 4.68 -6.70 -22.17
C SER A 180 3.33 -6.52 -21.49
N ASP A 181 2.72 -7.63 -21.17
CA ASP A 181 1.46 -7.73 -20.41
C ASP A 181 1.62 -8.83 -19.35
N GLY A 182 0.98 -8.67 -18.23
CA GLY A 182 1.08 -9.66 -17.15
C GLY A 182 0.09 -9.42 -16.04
N ASP A 183 -0.12 -10.47 -15.26
CA ASP A 183 -0.89 -10.44 -14.01
C ASP A 183 -0.06 -11.14 -12.93
N ARG A 184 0.08 -10.48 -11.80
CA ARG A 184 0.81 -11.01 -10.64
C ARG A 184 -0.02 -10.82 -9.39
N THR A 185 -0.21 -11.90 -8.65
CA THR A 185 -0.88 -11.88 -7.36
C THR A 185 0.05 -12.40 -6.28
N GLY A 186 -0.07 -11.84 -5.09
CA GLY A 186 0.70 -12.26 -3.93
C GLY A 186 -0.16 -12.24 -2.68
N VAL A 187 -0.04 -13.28 -1.87
CA VAL A 187 -0.69 -13.36 -0.56
C VAL A 187 0.38 -13.57 0.49
N ASN A 188 0.31 -12.81 1.57
CA ASN A 188 1.20 -12.97 2.71
C ASN A 188 0.35 -13.01 3.99
N LEU A 189 0.54 -14.07 4.78
CA LEU A 189 -0.07 -14.26 6.09
C LEU A 189 1.03 -14.36 7.14
N ASN A 190 1.00 -13.47 8.11
CA ASN A 190 1.86 -13.48 9.29
C ASN A 190 1.01 -13.69 10.53
N GLN A 191 1.33 -14.71 11.31
CA GLN A 191 0.66 -15.01 12.57
C GLN A 191 1.69 -15.10 13.69
N TYR A 192 1.43 -14.37 14.75
CA TYR A 192 2.19 -14.47 16.00
C TYR A 192 1.23 -14.75 17.16
N LEU A 193 1.51 -15.79 17.92
CA LEU A 193 0.77 -16.19 19.10
C LEU A 193 1.72 -16.25 20.29
N SER A 194 1.37 -15.61 21.37
CA SER A 194 2.13 -15.62 22.61
C SER A 194 1.20 -15.90 23.80
N LEU A 195 1.53 -16.93 24.55
CA LEU A 195 0.89 -17.24 25.83
C LEU A 195 1.92 -16.96 26.93
N SER A 196 1.59 -16.07 27.84
CA SER A 196 2.41 -15.78 29.04
C SER A 196 1.78 -16.45 30.26
N LEU A 197 2.57 -17.24 30.94
CA LEU A 197 2.22 -17.92 32.18
C LEU A 197 3.26 -17.50 33.22
N ILE A 198 2.83 -16.86 34.31
CA ILE A 198 3.69 -16.53 35.43
C ILE A 198 3.36 -17.56 36.54
N HIS A 199 4.29 -18.48 36.76
CA HIS A 199 4.22 -19.40 37.90
C HIS A 199 4.93 -18.72 39.08
N ILE A 200 4.20 -18.49 40.18
CA ILE A 200 4.73 -18.03 41.46
C ILE A 200 4.99 -19.23 42.32
#